data_c3d9858c0bd02882f02ce773777c34dc
#
_entry.id   c3d9858c0bd02882f02ce773777c34dc
#
_cell.length_a   1.000
_cell.length_b   1.000
_cell.length_c   1.000
_cell.angle_alpha   90.00
_cell.angle_beta   90.00
_cell.angle_gamma   90.00
#
_symmetry.space_group_name_H-M   'P 1'
#
loop_
_entity.id
_entity.type
_entity.pdbx_description
1 polymer ?
#
loop_
_entity_poly.entity_id
_entity_poly.type
_entity_poly.pdbx_seq_one_letter_code
_entity_poly.pdbx_strand_id
1 'polypeptide(L)'
;MSCAVPDRNPEAKLRTKRRGDRSSRPLLVVLSGPSGVGKDAVLARMRKLGRPFHYVITATTRPKRAGEKKGVDYHFLSRKEFQQMIDKHQFLEWANVYGNYYGVPKDEITSALSKGVDTIVKVDVQGAATIKKILPQAVFIFLMPPSMEALEKRLRRRRSESSEDLALRLERAKGEIKSLPLFDYVITSHQNKLDEVVSQIDAIIAAEKRRVKPRIVEL
;
A
#
# COMPACT_ATOMS: atom_id res chain seq x y z
N MET A 1 -6.29 6.11 -78.11
CA MET A 1 -5.09 6.20 -77.21
C MET A 1 -5.59 6.65 -75.86
N SER A 2 -5.78 5.70 -74.94
CA SER A 2 -6.29 5.91 -73.61
C SER A 2 -5.14 5.78 -72.63
N CYS A 3 -4.75 6.90 -71.98
CA CYS A 3 -3.75 6.87 -70.91
C CYS A 3 -4.42 6.51 -69.62
N ALA A 4 -4.14 5.29 -69.13
CA ALA A 4 -4.48 4.86 -67.77
C ALA A 4 -3.49 5.49 -66.77
N VAL A 5 -3.98 6.24 -65.83
CA VAL A 5 -3.22 6.75 -64.66
C VAL A 5 -3.21 5.68 -63.62
N PRO A 6 -2.04 5.25 -63.05
CA PRO A 6 -2.00 4.30 -61.99
C PRO A 6 -2.41 4.97 -60.67
N ASP A 7 -3.43 4.37 -60.07
CA ASP A 7 -3.93 4.69 -58.71
C ASP A 7 -2.84 4.36 -57.68
N ARG A 8 -2.22 5.39 -57.08
CA ARG A 8 -1.31 5.31 -55.97
C ARG A 8 -2.08 5.64 -54.70
N ASN A 9 -2.75 4.64 -54.14
CA ASN A 9 -3.21 4.73 -52.76
C ASN A 9 -2.27 3.95 -51.83
N PRO A 10 -1.34 4.62 -51.13
CA PRO A 10 -0.57 3.97 -50.10
C PRO A 10 -1.32 4.13 -48.77
N GLU A 11 -2.49 3.53 -48.63
CA GLU A 11 -2.98 3.19 -47.31
C GLU A 11 -2.06 2.10 -46.72
N ALA A 12 -0.89 2.56 -46.33
CA ALA A 12 0.01 1.84 -45.48
C ALA A 12 -0.79 1.44 -44.23
N LYS A 13 -1.01 0.14 -44.14
CA LYS A 13 -1.53 -0.56 -42.99
C LYS A 13 -0.75 -0.12 -41.75
N LEU A 14 -1.13 0.98 -41.13
CA LEU A 14 -0.80 1.26 -39.73
C LEU A 14 -1.46 0.15 -38.92
N ARG A 15 -0.76 -0.96 -38.74
CA ARG A 15 -1.03 -1.90 -37.66
C ARG A 15 -0.90 -1.09 -36.37
N THR A 16 -1.98 -0.47 -35.96
CA THR A 16 -2.14 0.00 -34.60
C THR A 16 -2.00 -1.24 -33.72
N LYS A 17 -0.78 -1.47 -33.21
CA LYS A 17 -0.62 -2.25 -31.99
C LYS A 17 -1.70 -1.75 -31.07
N ARG A 18 -2.71 -2.57 -30.77
CA ARG A 18 -3.73 -2.27 -29.76
C ARG A 18 -2.94 -1.83 -28.53
N ARG A 19 -2.93 -0.55 -28.25
CA ARG A 19 -2.44 -0.01 -26.98
C ARG A 19 -3.30 -0.71 -25.95
N GLY A 20 -2.72 -1.68 -25.22
CA GLY A 20 -3.42 -2.43 -24.21
C GLY A 20 -4.21 -1.44 -23.33
N ASP A 21 -5.43 -1.80 -23.01
CA ASP A 21 -6.33 -0.96 -22.22
C ASP A 21 -5.57 -0.40 -21.03
N ARG A 22 -5.39 0.94 -21.02
CA ARG A 22 -4.62 1.65 -19.99
C ARG A 22 -5.25 1.47 -18.59
N SER A 23 -6.53 1.11 -18.53
CA SER A 23 -7.27 0.83 -17.32
C SER A 23 -6.88 -0.52 -16.67
N SER A 24 -6.20 -1.41 -17.42
CA SER A 24 -5.91 -2.78 -16.99
C SER A 24 -4.56 -2.95 -16.27
N ARG A 25 -3.70 -1.92 -16.22
CA ARG A 25 -2.40 -2.06 -15.54
C ARG A 25 -2.59 -2.04 -14.03
N PRO A 26 -2.09 -3.06 -13.32
CA PRO A 26 -2.25 -3.13 -11.87
C PRO A 26 -1.40 -2.06 -11.19
N LEU A 27 -1.92 -1.52 -10.10
CA LEU A 27 -1.24 -0.56 -9.24
C LEU A 27 -0.76 -1.26 -7.96
N LEU A 28 0.40 -0.86 -7.47
CA LEU A 28 0.81 -1.12 -6.10
C LEU A 28 0.51 0.13 -5.27
N VAL A 29 -0.36 0.00 -4.29
CA VAL A 29 -0.73 1.06 -3.35
C VAL A 29 -0.07 0.80 -2.01
N VAL A 30 0.72 1.74 -1.53
CA VAL A 30 1.39 1.70 -0.22
C VAL A 30 0.62 2.59 0.73
N LEU A 31 -0.10 1.98 1.67
CA LEU A 31 -0.87 2.68 2.69
C LEU A 31 -0.03 2.78 3.98
N SER A 32 0.28 3.99 4.39
CA SER A 32 1.06 4.24 5.59
C SER A 32 0.46 5.38 6.44
N GLY A 33 1.16 5.75 7.50
CA GLY A 33 0.74 6.76 8.46
C GLY A 33 1.09 6.36 9.89
N PRO A 34 0.91 7.23 10.87
CA PRO A 34 1.39 7.00 12.22
C PRO A 34 0.74 5.79 12.89
N SER A 35 1.44 5.27 13.91
CA SER A 35 0.91 4.19 14.73
C SER A 35 -0.43 4.62 15.35
N GLY A 36 -1.45 3.76 15.29
CA GLY A 36 -2.79 4.05 15.84
C GLY A 36 -3.71 4.87 14.93
N VAL A 37 -3.29 5.32 13.75
CA VAL A 37 -4.12 6.12 12.83
C VAL A 37 -5.33 5.37 12.27
N GLY A 38 -5.31 4.02 12.27
CA GLY A 38 -6.45 3.20 11.80
C GLY A 38 -6.23 2.47 10.49
N LYS A 39 -4.99 2.26 10.04
CA LYS A 39 -4.67 1.52 8.81
C LYS A 39 -5.41 0.15 8.71
N ASP A 40 -5.40 -0.63 9.80
CA ASP A 40 -6.07 -1.94 9.83
C ASP A 40 -7.59 -1.82 9.67
N ALA A 41 -8.21 -0.83 10.30
CA ALA A 41 -9.65 -0.58 10.20
C ALA A 41 -10.05 -0.18 8.78
N VAL A 42 -9.23 0.63 8.10
CA VAL A 42 -9.45 1.02 6.69
C VAL A 42 -9.40 -0.22 5.78
N LEU A 43 -8.34 -1.04 5.89
CA LEU A 43 -8.23 -2.25 5.06
C LEU A 43 -9.34 -3.27 5.35
N ALA A 44 -9.72 -3.45 6.61
CA ALA A 44 -10.85 -4.30 6.98
C ALA A 44 -12.16 -3.79 6.37
N ARG A 45 -12.38 -2.46 6.35
CA ARG A 45 -13.56 -1.86 5.73
C ARG A 45 -13.55 -2.03 4.21
N MET A 46 -12.42 -1.83 3.55
CA MET A 46 -12.26 -2.07 2.11
C MET A 46 -12.60 -3.52 1.74
N ARG A 47 -12.07 -4.50 2.50
CA ARG A 47 -12.42 -5.93 2.32
C ARG A 47 -13.92 -6.18 2.50
N LYS A 48 -14.53 -5.62 3.54
CA LYS A 48 -15.98 -5.75 3.81
C LYS A 48 -16.83 -5.16 2.69
N LEU A 49 -16.38 -4.11 2.04
CA LEU A 49 -17.03 -3.49 0.87
C LEU A 49 -16.75 -4.23 -0.44
N GLY A 50 -16.05 -5.37 -0.41
CA GLY A 50 -15.75 -6.19 -1.58
C GLY A 50 -14.82 -5.50 -2.60
N ARG A 51 -13.93 -4.61 -2.15
CA ARG A 51 -13.00 -3.94 -3.06
C ARG A 51 -12.02 -4.96 -3.66
N PRO A 52 -11.86 -5.01 -5.01
CA PRO A 52 -11.13 -6.06 -5.72
C PRO A 52 -9.62 -5.84 -5.67
N PHE A 53 -9.06 -5.75 -4.46
CA PHE A 53 -7.61 -5.65 -4.26
C PHE A 53 -7.03 -6.95 -3.73
N HIS A 54 -5.80 -7.23 -4.13
CA HIS A 54 -4.96 -8.11 -3.35
C HIS A 54 -4.43 -7.34 -2.14
N TYR A 55 -4.78 -7.78 -0.95
CA TYR A 55 -4.33 -7.19 0.32
C TYR A 55 -3.13 -7.98 0.80
N VAL A 56 -1.93 -7.43 0.64
CA VAL A 56 -0.69 -8.07 1.05
C VAL A 56 -0.70 -8.37 2.55
N ILE A 57 -0.41 -9.62 2.90
CA ILE A 57 -0.32 -10.07 4.29
C ILE A 57 1.14 -9.96 4.71
N THR A 58 1.45 -8.95 5.51
CA THR A 58 2.82 -8.73 6.01
C THR A 58 3.20 -9.77 7.05
N ALA A 59 4.48 -10.13 7.10
CA ALA A 59 5.04 -11.01 8.12
C ALA A 59 5.45 -10.23 9.38
N THR A 60 5.37 -10.86 10.55
CA THR A 60 5.85 -10.26 11.80
C THR A 60 6.31 -11.33 12.79
N THR A 61 7.29 -10.96 13.63
CA THR A 61 7.72 -11.77 14.77
C THR A 61 7.00 -11.42 16.07
N ARG A 62 6.13 -10.41 16.04
CA ARG A 62 5.30 -10.03 17.19
C ARG A 62 4.31 -11.16 17.53
N PRO A 63 4.09 -11.44 18.82
CA PRO A 63 3.02 -12.33 19.23
C PRO A 63 1.65 -11.90 18.69
N LYS A 64 0.84 -12.89 18.31
CA LYS A 64 -0.53 -12.67 17.85
C LYS A 64 -1.38 -12.07 18.97
N ARG A 65 -2.13 -11.00 18.66
CA ARG A 65 -3.09 -10.39 19.60
C ARG A 65 -4.42 -11.13 19.56
N ALA A 66 -5.23 -10.94 20.61
CA ALA A 66 -6.61 -11.44 20.63
C ALA A 66 -7.39 -10.89 19.42
N GLY A 67 -8.11 -11.79 18.73
CA GLY A 67 -8.91 -11.45 17.54
C GLY A 67 -8.14 -11.44 16.22
N GLU A 68 -6.81 -11.40 16.20
CA GLU A 68 -6.02 -11.50 14.96
C GLU A 68 -6.02 -12.93 14.42
N LYS A 69 -5.93 -13.10 13.09
CA LYS A 69 -5.90 -14.39 12.41
C LYS A 69 -4.64 -14.51 11.56
N LYS A 70 -3.91 -15.66 11.73
CA LYS A 70 -2.77 -16.01 10.88
C LYS A 70 -3.23 -16.15 9.43
N GLY A 71 -2.45 -15.59 8.49
CA GLY A 71 -2.77 -15.60 7.06
C GLY A 71 -3.90 -14.67 6.64
N VAL A 72 -4.35 -13.79 7.55
CA VAL A 72 -5.35 -12.73 7.25
C VAL A 72 -4.83 -11.37 7.68
N ASP A 73 -4.42 -11.24 8.95
CA ASP A 73 -3.89 -9.99 9.50
C ASP A 73 -2.38 -9.92 9.34
N TYR A 74 -1.70 -11.04 9.62
CA TYR A 74 -0.25 -11.21 9.51
C TYR A 74 0.13 -12.67 9.28
N HIS A 75 1.30 -12.90 8.68
CA HIS A 75 2.07 -14.11 8.81
C HIS A 75 2.89 -14.01 10.10
N PHE A 76 2.40 -14.64 11.19
CA PHE A 76 3.11 -14.67 12.47
C PHE A 76 4.22 -15.71 12.39
N LEU A 77 5.47 -15.27 12.44
CA LEU A 77 6.67 -16.08 12.28
C LEU A 77 7.51 -16.05 13.56
N SER A 78 8.28 -17.10 13.80
CA SER A 78 9.37 -17.06 14.75
C SER A 78 10.51 -16.15 14.25
N ARG A 79 11.38 -15.69 15.16
CA ARG A 79 12.58 -14.91 14.75
C ARG A 79 13.46 -15.72 13.78
N LYS A 80 13.58 -17.04 13.97
CA LYS A 80 14.37 -17.92 13.10
C LYS A 80 13.79 -17.99 11.69
N GLU A 81 12.47 -18.20 11.56
CA GLU A 81 11.79 -18.22 10.25
C GLU A 81 11.92 -16.87 9.54
N PHE A 82 11.75 -15.77 10.28
CA PHE A 82 11.88 -14.43 9.71
C PHE A 82 13.30 -14.18 9.22
N GLN A 83 14.33 -14.57 9.99
CA GLN A 83 15.73 -14.44 9.57
C GLN A 83 16.03 -15.27 8.33
N GLN A 84 15.51 -16.48 8.22
CA GLN A 84 15.65 -17.29 7.01
C GLN A 84 15.05 -16.62 5.77
N MET A 85 13.92 -15.90 5.92
CA MET A 85 13.34 -15.13 4.82
C MET A 85 14.21 -13.92 4.44
N ILE A 86 14.85 -13.25 5.42
CA ILE A 86 15.85 -12.19 5.14
C ILE A 86 17.00 -12.77 4.33
N ASP A 87 17.60 -13.85 4.80
CA ASP A 87 18.79 -14.47 4.19
C ASP A 87 18.50 -14.91 2.73
N LYS A 88 17.27 -15.32 2.46
CA LYS A 88 16.78 -15.70 1.12
C LYS A 88 16.27 -14.52 0.29
N HIS A 89 16.41 -13.27 0.76
CA HIS A 89 15.93 -12.06 0.09
C HIS A 89 14.44 -12.10 -0.31
N GLN A 90 13.60 -12.76 0.50
CA GLN A 90 12.17 -12.96 0.23
C GLN A 90 11.31 -11.75 0.61
N PHE A 91 11.85 -10.76 1.32
CA PHE A 91 11.15 -9.52 1.62
C PHE A 91 11.45 -8.42 0.61
N LEU A 92 10.43 -7.66 0.22
CA LEU A 92 10.57 -6.40 -0.49
C LEU A 92 11.22 -5.34 0.41
N GLU A 93 10.72 -5.26 1.64
CA GLU A 93 11.29 -4.48 2.74
C GLU A 93 11.04 -5.19 4.06
N TRP A 94 11.84 -4.90 5.04
CA TRP A 94 11.62 -5.29 6.43
C TRP A 94 12.19 -4.26 7.39
N ALA A 95 11.62 -4.16 8.59
CA ALA A 95 12.05 -3.23 9.62
C ALA A 95 11.92 -3.86 11.01
N ASN A 96 12.74 -3.38 11.95
CA ASN A 96 12.57 -3.64 13.37
C ASN A 96 11.76 -2.49 13.99
N VAL A 97 10.56 -2.82 14.43
CA VAL A 97 9.65 -1.84 15.05
C VAL A 97 9.33 -2.31 16.46
N TYR A 98 9.78 -1.57 17.44
CA TYR A 98 9.62 -1.89 18.87
C TYR A 98 10.10 -3.32 19.25
N GLY A 99 11.28 -3.73 18.74
CA GLY A 99 11.88 -5.04 19.05
C GLY A 99 11.25 -6.21 18.30
N ASN A 100 10.25 -5.99 17.45
CA ASN A 100 9.66 -6.99 16.58
C ASN A 100 9.97 -6.69 15.12
N TYR A 101 10.22 -7.74 14.35
CA TYR A 101 10.41 -7.61 12.91
C TYR A 101 9.04 -7.57 12.21
N TYR A 102 8.98 -6.74 11.16
CA TYR A 102 7.87 -6.67 10.20
C TYR A 102 8.46 -6.70 8.81
N GLY A 103 7.83 -7.41 7.87
CA GLY A 103 8.33 -7.49 6.50
C GLY A 103 7.22 -7.73 5.49
N VAL A 104 7.44 -7.25 4.29
CA VAL A 104 6.54 -7.37 3.15
C VAL A 104 7.05 -8.47 2.23
N PRO A 105 6.38 -9.65 2.15
CA PRO A 105 6.81 -10.72 1.25
C PRO A 105 6.73 -10.27 -0.22
N LYS A 106 7.81 -10.48 -0.98
CA LYS A 106 7.87 -10.11 -2.41
C LYS A 106 6.86 -10.89 -3.25
N ASP A 107 6.76 -12.19 -3.00
CA ASP A 107 5.98 -13.11 -3.82
C ASP A 107 4.49 -12.75 -3.86
N GLU A 108 3.93 -12.24 -2.77
CA GLU A 108 2.54 -11.81 -2.73
C GLU A 108 2.28 -10.65 -3.70
N ILE A 109 3.20 -9.67 -3.74
CA ILE A 109 3.08 -8.52 -4.64
C ILE A 109 3.30 -8.96 -6.07
N THR A 110 4.40 -9.66 -6.35
CA THR A 110 4.76 -10.12 -7.71
C THR A 110 3.66 -10.98 -8.31
N SER A 111 3.14 -11.95 -7.55
CA SER A 111 2.05 -12.83 -7.99
C SER A 111 0.76 -12.07 -8.29
N ALA A 112 0.39 -11.07 -7.48
CA ALA A 112 -0.82 -10.30 -7.71
C ALA A 112 -0.70 -9.37 -8.92
N LEU A 113 0.41 -8.64 -9.03
CA LEU A 113 0.66 -7.72 -10.14
C LEU A 113 0.76 -8.47 -11.49
N SER A 114 1.40 -9.64 -11.53
CA SER A 114 1.49 -10.46 -12.74
C SER A 114 0.12 -10.96 -13.23
N LYS A 115 -0.85 -11.11 -12.32
CA LYS A 115 -2.26 -11.46 -12.63
C LYS A 115 -3.10 -10.24 -13.00
N GLY A 116 -2.52 -9.04 -13.05
CA GLY A 116 -3.24 -7.81 -13.36
C GLY A 116 -4.11 -7.29 -12.20
N VAL A 117 -3.85 -7.74 -10.96
CA VAL A 117 -4.65 -7.37 -9.78
C VAL A 117 -4.00 -6.20 -9.05
N ASP A 118 -4.78 -5.14 -8.82
CA ASP A 118 -4.37 -4.03 -7.97
C ASP A 118 -4.03 -4.53 -6.57
N THR A 119 -2.90 -4.11 -6.06
CA THR A 119 -2.34 -4.62 -4.82
C THR A 119 -2.21 -3.48 -3.81
N ILE A 120 -2.64 -3.72 -2.58
CA ILE A 120 -2.48 -2.77 -1.47
C ILE A 120 -1.66 -3.40 -0.36
N VAL A 121 -0.62 -2.70 0.07
CA VAL A 121 0.25 -3.07 1.19
C VAL A 121 0.19 -2.03 2.29
N LYS A 122 0.07 -2.51 3.51
CA LYS A 122 0.11 -1.67 4.72
C LYS A 122 1.49 -1.79 5.37
N VAL A 123 2.16 -0.66 5.55
CA VAL A 123 3.47 -0.58 6.22
C VAL A 123 3.52 0.60 7.18
N ASP A 124 4.53 0.65 8.02
CA ASP A 124 4.87 1.86 8.77
C ASP A 124 5.59 2.87 7.87
N VAL A 125 5.95 4.01 8.43
CA VAL A 125 6.57 5.09 7.66
C VAL A 125 7.98 4.73 7.19
N GLN A 126 8.73 3.94 7.98
CA GLN A 126 10.08 3.49 7.60
C GLN A 126 10.01 2.51 6.42
N GLY A 127 9.10 1.54 6.50
CA GLY A 127 8.84 0.60 5.41
C GLY A 127 8.38 1.31 4.13
N ALA A 128 7.50 2.32 4.25
CA ALA A 128 7.08 3.13 3.11
C ALA A 128 8.26 3.88 2.47
N ALA A 129 9.15 4.47 3.28
CA ALA A 129 10.35 5.14 2.78
C ALA A 129 11.31 4.18 2.05
N THR A 130 11.45 2.95 2.56
CA THR A 130 12.24 1.90 1.91
C THR A 130 11.62 1.48 0.58
N ILE A 131 10.30 1.22 0.56
CA ILE A 131 9.60 0.86 -0.67
C ILE A 131 9.66 2.00 -1.69
N LYS A 132 9.58 3.27 -1.26
CA LYS A 132 9.68 4.43 -2.18
C LYS A 132 11.01 4.48 -2.92
N LYS A 133 12.11 4.07 -2.28
CA LYS A 133 13.44 4.00 -2.91
C LYS A 133 13.53 2.87 -3.94
N ILE A 134 12.88 1.72 -3.67
CA ILE A 134 12.93 0.52 -4.52
C ILE A 134 11.91 0.62 -5.66
N LEU A 135 10.70 1.08 -5.35
CA LEU A 135 9.56 1.14 -6.26
C LEU A 135 8.93 2.54 -6.26
N PRO A 136 9.62 3.57 -6.77
CA PRO A 136 9.12 4.96 -6.76
C PRO A 136 7.81 5.13 -7.57
N GLN A 137 7.48 4.17 -8.42
CA GLN A 137 6.25 4.16 -9.22
C GLN A 137 5.02 3.61 -8.47
N ALA A 138 5.18 3.07 -7.25
CA ALA A 138 4.02 2.74 -6.42
C ALA A 138 3.26 4.01 -6.02
N VAL A 139 1.99 3.87 -5.66
CA VAL A 139 1.13 4.97 -5.17
C VAL A 139 1.23 5.03 -3.66
N PHE A 140 1.74 6.11 -3.10
CA PHE A 140 1.95 6.26 -1.67
C PHE A 140 0.86 7.13 -1.05
N ILE A 141 0.06 6.54 -0.15
CA ILE A 141 -1.03 7.22 0.54
C ILE A 141 -0.72 7.29 2.04
N PHE A 142 -0.71 8.49 2.60
CA PHE A 142 -0.53 8.73 4.01
C PHE A 142 -1.88 8.92 4.71
N LEU A 143 -2.17 8.10 5.70
CA LEU A 143 -3.31 8.34 6.59
C LEU A 143 -2.87 9.28 7.72
N MET A 144 -3.51 10.44 7.79
CA MET A 144 -3.29 11.46 8.81
C MET A 144 -4.37 11.37 9.88
N PRO A 145 -4.06 11.42 11.19
CA PRO A 145 -5.07 11.63 12.20
C PRO A 145 -5.64 13.06 12.09
N PRO A 146 -6.91 13.30 12.46
CA PRO A 146 -7.49 14.64 12.40
C PRO A 146 -6.80 15.62 13.39
N SER A 147 -6.26 15.10 14.49
CA SER A 147 -5.41 15.84 15.42
C SER A 147 -4.58 14.87 16.27
N MET A 148 -3.56 15.38 16.98
CA MET A 148 -2.77 14.59 17.91
C MET A 148 -3.59 14.11 19.11
N GLU A 149 -4.53 14.90 19.59
CA GLU A 149 -5.46 14.53 20.68
C GLU A 149 -6.38 13.37 20.26
N ALA A 150 -6.83 13.37 19.00
CA ALA A 150 -7.61 12.26 18.44
C ALA A 150 -6.78 10.98 18.35
N LEU A 151 -5.50 11.08 17.99
CA LEU A 151 -4.58 9.95 17.95
C LEU A 151 -4.31 9.42 19.36
N GLU A 152 -4.05 10.28 20.32
CA GLU A 152 -3.86 9.93 21.73
C GLU A 152 -5.05 9.16 22.28
N LYS A 153 -6.27 9.66 22.08
CA LYS A 153 -7.51 8.98 22.50
C LYS A 153 -7.61 7.57 21.91
N ARG A 154 -7.18 7.36 20.66
CA ARG A 154 -7.17 6.05 20.01
C ARG A 154 -6.13 5.11 20.63
N LEU A 155 -4.93 5.61 20.91
CA LEU A 155 -3.86 4.83 21.53
C LEU A 155 -4.27 4.40 22.96
N ARG A 156 -4.81 5.30 23.78
CA ARG A 156 -5.30 5.01 25.14
C ARG A 156 -6.38 3.91 25.18
N ARG A 157 -7.29 3.87 24.20
CA ARG A 157 -8.36 2.84 24.12
C ARG A 157 -7.86 1.41 23.93
N ARG A 158 -6.63 1.21 23.47
CA ARG A 158 -6.05 -0.14 23.27
C ARG A 158 -5.69 -0.87 24.57
N ARG A 159 -5.84 -0.27 25.75
CA ARG A 159 -5.78 -0.83 27.12
C ARG A 159 -4.55 -1.72 27.45
N SER A 160 -3.51 -1.77 26.62
CA SER A 160 -2.38 -2.71 26.80
C SER A 160 -1.05 -2.01 27.10
N GLU A 161 -1.08 -0.71 27.47
CA GLU A 161 0.15 0.10 27.49
C GLU A 161 0.25 0.95 28.75
N SER A 162 1.47 1.08 29.26
CA SER A 162 1.79 2.03 30.34
C SER A 162 1.69 3.47 29.85
N SER A 163 1.65 4.43 30.79
CA SER A 163 1.69 5.87 30.47
C SER A 163 2.98 6.24 29.71
N GLU A 164 4.10 5.59 29.99
CA GLU A 164 5.39 5.81 29.37
C GLU A 164 5.39 5.32 27.91
N ASP A 165 4.83 4.14 27.65
CA ASP A 165 4.68 3.61 26.29
C ASP A 165 3.81 4.51 25.42
N LEU A 166 2.75 5.08 26.01
CA LEU A 166 1.87 6.01 25.31
C LEU A 166 2.62 7.30 24.91
N ALA A 167 3.38 7.89 25.85
CA ALA A 167 4.14 9.10 25.58
C ALA A 167 5.18 8.87 24.47
N LEU A 168 5.90 7.75 24.53
CA LEU A 168 6.87 7.36 23.51
C LEU A 168 6.21 7.20 22.11
N ARG A 169 5.02 6.59 22.06
CA ARG A 169 4.30 6.43 20.79
C ARG A 169 3.80 7.74 20.22
N LEU A 170 3.34 8.67 21.06
CA LEU A 170 2.91 9.97 20.61
C LEU A 170 4.09 10.78 20.05
N GLU A 171 5.24 10.73 20.71
CA GLU A 171 6.44 11.40 20.22
C GLU A 171 6.91 10.81 18.86
N ARG A 172 6.90 9.49 18.72
CA ARG A 172 7.20 8.84 17.45
C ARG A 172 6.17 9.21 16.36
N ALA A 173 4.89 9.27 16.68
CA ALA A 173 3.86 9.68 15.72
C ALA A 173 4.09 11.10 15.20
N LYS A 174 4.56 12.03 16.04
CA LYS A 174 4.99 13.36 15.57
C LYS A 174 6.16 13.29 14.59
N GLY A 175 7.14 12.41 14.87
CA GLY A 175 8.25 12.14 13.94
C GLY A 175 7.78 11.51 12.61
N GLU A 176 6.86 10.55 12.67
CA GLU A 176 6.30 9.88 11.51
C GLU A 176 5.51 10.85 10.60
N ILE A 177 4.80 11.83 11.18
CA ILE A 177 4.09 12.87 10.43
C ILE A 177 5.05 13.77 9.62
N LYS A 178 6.27 14.00 10.10
CA LYS A 178 7.28 14.76 9.36
C LYS A 178 7.68 14.08 8.02
N SER A 179 7.40 12.80 7.87
CA SER A 179 7.66 12.07 6.62
C SER A 179 6.58 12.25 5.56
N LEU A 180 5.53 13.04 5.83
CA LEU A 180 4.45 13.33 4.87
C LEU A 180 4.96 13.72 3.45
N PRO A 181 6.04 14.49 3.27
CA PRO A 181 6.53 14.84 1.93
C PRO A 181 7.00 13.65 1.07
N LEU A 182 7.17 12.45 1.65
CA LEU A 182 7.51 11.24 0.90
C LEU A 182 6.30 10.63 0.17
N PHE A 183 5.08 11.05 0.51
CA PHE A 183 3.84 10.46 0.02
C PHE A 183 3.26 11.27 -1.13
N ASP A 184 2.51 10.58 -2.00
CA ASP A 184 1.85 11.21 -3.14
C ASP A 184 0.50 11.82 -2.74
N TYR A 185 -0.17 11.23 -1.72
CA TYR A 185 -1.49 11.62 -1.25
C TYR A 185 -1.60 11.56 0.27
N VAL A 186 -2.43 12.43 0.83
CA VAL A 186 -2.80 12.42 2.26
C VAL A 186 -4.31 12.30 2.41
N ILE A 187 -4.75 11.46 3.33
CA ILE A 187 -6.17 11.29 3.68
C ILE A 187 -6.33 11.42 5.19
N THR A 188 -7.20 12.32 5.65
CA THR A 188 -7.51 12.45 7.08
C THR A 188 -8.44 11.32 7.53
N SER A 189 -7.98 10.49 8.46
CA SER A 189 -8.70 9.33 8.96
C SER A 189 -9.54 9.68 10.18
N HIS A 190 -10.83 9.95 10.00
CA HIS A 190 -11.80 10.10 11.08
C HIS A 190 -12.36 8.74 11.50
N GLN A 191 -12.45 8.50 12.82
CA GLN A 191 -12.81 7.18 13.37
C GLN A 191 -14.20 6.68 12.91
N ASN A 192 -15.17 7.59 12.81
CA ASN A 192 -16.56 7.26 12.48
C ASN A 192 -16.88 7.43 10.98
N LYS A 193 -15.87 7.67 10.14
CA LYS A 193 -16.02 8.01 8.72
C LYS A 193 -15.15 7.11 7.83
N LEU A 194 -15.08 5.82 8.17
CA LEU A 194 -14.25 4.87 7.39
C LEU A 194 -14.68 4.77 5.94
N ASP A 195 -15.98 4.91 5.65
CA ASP A 195 -16.49 4.87 4.27
C ASP A 195 -16.02 6.07 3.45
N GLU A 196 -15.93 7.26 4.05
CA GLU A 196 -15.36 8.44 3.41
C GLU A 196 -13.87 8.22 3.10
N VAL A 197 -13.11 7.64 4.04
CA VAL A 197 -11.69 7.30 3.83
C VAL A 197 -11.53 6.30 2.68
N VAL A 198 -12.35 5.25 2.64
CA VAL A 198 -12.32 4.27 1.55
C VAL A 198 -12.68 4.92 0.21
N SER A 199 -13.71 5.77 0.17
CA SER A 199 -14.10 6.48 -1.05
C SER A 199 -12.99 7.39 -1.58
N GLN A 200 -12.23 8.05 -0.70
CA GLN A 200 -11.06 8.85 -1.10
C GLN A 200 -9.95 7.97 -1.69
N ILE A 201 -9.68 6.80 -1.10
CA ILE A 201 -8.72 5.83 -1.65
C ILE A 201 -9.18 5.36 -3.03
N ASP A 202 -10.45 4.99 -3.20
CA ASP A 202 -11.02 4.57 -4.48
C ASP A 202 -10.89 5.68 -5.55
N ALA A 203 -11.13 6.95 -5.18
CA ALA A 203 -10.98 8.09 -6.07
C ALA A 203 -9.53 8.29 -6.53
N ILE A 204 -8.56 8.17 -5.61
CA ILE A 204 -7.13 8.24 -5.92
C ILE A 204 -6.76 7.14 -6.93
N ILE A 205 -7.16 5.90 -6.67
CA ILE A 205 -6.86 4.76 -7.55
C ILE A 205 -7.48 4.95 -8.93
N ALA A 206 -8.74 5.43 -8.97
CA ALA A 206 -9.42 5.72 -10.22
C ALA A 206 -8.71 6.82 -11.04
N ALA A 207 -8.17 7.85 -10.38
CA ALA A 207 -7.39 8.92 -11.01
C ALA A 207 -6.04 8.39 -11.52
N GLU A 208 -5.31 7.61 -10.69
CA GLU A 208 -4.01 7.04 -11.07
C GLU A 208 -4.12 6.12 -12.29
N LYS A 209 -5.19 5.35 -12.41
CA LYS A 209 -5.45 4.50 -13.59
C LYS A 209 -5.73 5.30 -14.87
N ARG A 210 -6.12 6.55 -14.76
CA ARG A 210 -6.41 7.44 -15.90
C ARG A 210 -5.26 8.37 -16.28
N ARG A 211 -4.10 8.23 -15.64
CA ARG A 211 -2.94 9.06 -15.96
C ARG A 211 -2.51 8.89 -17.43
N VAL A 212 -2.14 9.98 -18.08
CA VAL A 212 -1.56 9.95 -19.43
C VAL A 212 -0.24 9.19 -19.45
N LYS A 213 0.59 9.38 -18.40
CA LYS A 213 1.80 8.61 -18.13
C LYS A 213 1.48 7.63 -17.00
N PRO A 214 1.14 6.38 -17.31
CA PRO A 214 0.78 5.40 -16.27
C PRO A 214 1.96 5.07 -15.37
N ARG A 215 1.68 4.70 -14.14
CA ARG A 215 2.67 4.08 -13.25
C ARG A 215 2.88 2.64 -13.70
N ILE A 216 4.14 2.23 -13.78
CA ILE A 216 4.52 0.85 -14.13
C ILE A 216 5.41 0.37 -13.00
N VAL A 217 4.91 -0.60 -12.23
CA VAL A 217 5.65 -1.23 -11.14
C VAL A 217 6.23 -2.53 -11.65
N GLU A 218 7.56 -2.61 -11.65
CA GLU A 218 8.33 -3.81 -12.04
C GLU A 218 9.12 -4.28 -10.81
N LEU A 219 9.01 -5.58 -10.48
CA LEU A 219 9.66 -6.24 -9.34
C LEU A 219 10.56 -7.38 -9.80
#